data_597a549bef231218d9cecedf01d4a6b6
#
_entry.id   597a549bef231218d9cecedf01d4a6b6
#
_cell.length_a   1.000
_cell.length_b   1.000
_cell.length_c   1.000
_cell.angle_alpha   90.00
_cell.angle_beta   90.00
_cell.angle_gamma   90.00
#
_symmetry.space_group_name_H-M   'P 1'
#
loop_
_entity.id
_entity.type
_entity.pdbx_description
1 polymer ?
#
loop_
_entity_poly.entity_id
_entity_poly.type
_entity_poly.pdbx_seq_one_letter_code
_entity_poly.pdbx_strand_id
1 'polypeptide(L)'
;MICRQFRKDRRLNNQSAHRAGASADSDASAGCSISGRVEKNLPCLFLVVALALGVPFTFLNPPLQAPDEFAHFFRAYGVSEGQLVAHDTTSVPQGVVELVREFPPKLETDHRVREQDLIIAAHEPLQESYPAAVRNEGMGMYSFVPYLSAAAAIRLGRLFSVSPLVLLYLGRLANAITYVLLVYLALRLLPDFRFLLFCLALVPTALSQGNSLSTDAISFAVAFLFAAYLLKLAFDPAVSRIQHRHQAALGVLIVLAALCKADIILLLLAGLISSRKFSSVRARYFSLGCYAALAIATTAGWNFINAHNLQLWQAARLQLGISLTGNWQFVLQHPLLFLGAAYRTIQFHAFHYLDNFVSTVGWLAASIPAWAIWSYFALLLIVAFTQTRYVVFALWQKVLLAAVVSAGMASVFIMLWGFETPASYAQQFVLAGVGHVPGVQGRYFIPFAFPCLLILSNTKLRLNARWLPVLLTVGTICLTSGATWMTIRHTFYVPDVATRFTGSFEGCLVKKPGNGSDALAVYFIENGRKRPVTSVDWVRAKGLKWPSALKVVRPEELDAIPSGPNLP
;
A
#
# COMPACT_ATOMS: atom_id res chain seq x y z
N MET A 1 14.91 -12.36 74.47
CA MET A 1 13.78 -11.43 74.29
C MET A 1 13.69 -10.83 72.89
N ILE A 2 14.74 -10.76 72.14
CA ILE A 2 14.83 -10.14 70.80
C ILE A 2 14.15 -10.96 69.69
N CYS A 3 14.09 -12.31 69.81
CA CYS A 3 13.54 -13.21 68.81
C CYS A 3 11.97 -13.26 68.75
N ARG A 4 11.28 -12.74 69.78
CA ARG A 4 9.79 -12.66 69.80
C ARG A 4 9.24 -11.39 69.14
N GLN A 5 10.02 -10.31 69.13
CA GLN A 5 9.65 -9.04 68.51
C GLN A 5 9.62 -9.16 66.97
N PHE A 6 10.63 -9.83 66.40
CA PHE A 6 10.72 -10.05 64.94
C PHE A 6 9.61 -10.93 64.35
N ARG A 7 8.99 -11.80 65.15
CA ARG A 7 7.85 -12.62 64.69
C ARG A 7 6.52 -11.87 64.73
N LYS A 8 6.38 -10.85 65.58
CA LYS A 8 5.17 -10.04 65.68
C LYS A 8 5.09 -9.04 64.54
N ASP A 9 6.22 -8.44 64.19
CA ASP A 9 6.33 -7.47 63.09
C ASP A 9 6.15 -8.14 61.73
N ARG A 10 6.59 -9.39 61.55
CA ARG A 10 6.33 -10.16 60.33
C ARG A 10 4.84 -10.55 60.12
N ARG A 11 4.10 -10.76 61.24
CA ARG A 11 2.66 -11.07 61.16
C ARG A 11 1.80 -9.81 60.85
N LEU A 12 2.20 -8.67 61.38
CA LEU A 12 1.51 -7.41 61.12
C LEU A 12 1.77 -6.91 59.68
N ASN A 13 3.00 -7.08 59.17
CA ASN A 13 3.31 -6.73 57.77
C ASN A 13 2.61 -7.70 56.77
N ASN A 14 2.46 -8.99 57.08
CA ASN A 14 1.73 -9.90 56.22
C ASN A 14 0.21 -9.66 56.26
N GLN A 15 -0.36 -9.20 57.36
CA GLN A 15 -1.79 -8.84 57.41
C GLN A 15 -2.11 -7.50 56.72
N SER A 16 -1.19 -6.53 56.72
CA SER A 16 -1.35 -5.30 55.94
C SER A 16 -1.12 -5.52 54.45
N ALA A 17 -0.19 -6.44 54.08
CA ALA A 17 0.00 -6.85 52.70
C ALA A 17 -1.20 -7.63 52.12
N HIS A 18 -1.83 -8.50 52.93
CA HIS A 18 -3.06 -9.22 52.53
C HIS A 18 -4.28 -8.30 52.45
N ARG A 19 -4.40 -7.26 53.27
CA ARG A 19 -5.49 -6.28 53.15
C ARG A 19 -5.28 -5.30 52.00
N ALA A 20 -4.05 -4.91 51.69
CA ALA A 20 -3.73 -4.11 50.51
C ALA A 20 -3.89 -4.91 49.22
N GLY A 21 -3.60 -6.22 49.23
CA GLY A 21 -3.86 -7.13 48.09
C GLY A 21 -5.34 -7.38 47.86
N ALA A 22 -6.15 -7.53 48.92
CA ALA A 22 -7.58 -7.78 48.80
C ALA A 22 -8.39 -6.56 48.33
N SER A 23 -7.95 -5.35 48.63
CA SER A 23 -8.57 -4.13 48.09
C SER A 23 -8.14 -3.84 46.64
N ALA A 24 -6.92 -4.22 46.26
CA ALA A 24 -6.45 -4.14 44.86
C ALA A 24 -7.11 -5.19 43.96
N ASP A 25 -7.38 -6.40 44.48
CA ASP A 25 -8.05 -7.47 43.74
C ASP A 25 -9.57 -7.24 43.58
N SER A 26 -10.25 -6.54 44.51
CA SER A 26 -11.66 -6.18 44.33
C SER A 26 -11.84 -5.07 43.29
N ASP A 27 -10.90 -4.14 43.15
CA ASP A 27 -10.88 -3.16 42.07
C ASP A 27 -10.38 -3.76 40.75
N ALA A 28 -9.57 -4.80 40.78
CA ALA A 28 -9.12 -5.54 39.59
C ALA A 28 -10.20 -6.47 39.02
N SER A 29 -11.07 -7.06 39.84
CA SER A 29 -12.14 -7.97 39.39
C SER A 29 -13.38 -7.24 38.84
N ALA A 30 -13.65 -6.01 39.29
CA ALA A 30 -14.66 -5.14 38.66
C ALA A 30 -14.16 -4.48 37.35
N GLY A 31 -12.87 -4.58 37.07
CA GLY A 31 -12.15 -3.97 35.94
C GLY A 31 -11.86 -4.90 34.79
N CYS A 32 -12.69 -5.91 34.50
CA CYS A 32 -12.77 -6.49 33.15
C CYS A 32 -13.36 -5.41 32.22
N SER A 33 -12.63 -4.29 32.19
CA SER A 33 -13.02 -3.02 31.61
C SER A 33 -13.17 -3.18 30.09
N ILE A 34 -14.03 -2.38 29.50
CA ILE A 34 -14.20 -2.20 28.07
C ILE A 34 -12.85 -2.18 27.34
N SER A 35 -11.83 -1.53 27.91
CA SER A 35 -10.45 -1.49 27.43
C SER A 35 -9.80 -2.87 27.25
N GLY A 36 -9.92 -3.76 28.22
CA GLY A 36 -9.34 -5.12 28.15
C GLY A 36 -10.08 -6.01 27.13
N ARG A 37 -11.39 -5.82 26.98
CA ARG A 37 -12.18 -6.53 25.94
C ARG A 37 -11.86 -6.05 24.55
N VAL A 38 -11.69 -4.72 24.33
CA VAL A 38 -11.29 -4.15 23.03
C VAL A 38 -9.92 -4.70 22.63
N GLU A 39 -8.94 -4.69 23.52
CA GLU A 39 -7.60 -5.16 23.21
C GLU A 39 -7.54 -6.66 22.89
N LYS A 40 -8.30 -7.48 23.61
CA LYS A 40 -8.40 -8.94 23.35
C LYS A 40 -9.03 -9.21 21.98
N ASN A 41 -10.03 -8.44 21.60
CA ASN A 41 -10.79 -8.62 20.37
C ASN A 41 -10.25 -7.76 19.20
N LEU A 42 -9.16 -7.00 19.41
CA LEU A 42 -8.61 -6.07 18.42
C LEU A 42 -8.33 -6.71 17.06
N PRO A 43 -7.78 -7.95 16.96
CA PRO A 43 -7.62 -8.58 15.65
C PRO A 43 -8.94 -8.79 14.91
N CYS A 44 -9.99 -9.23 15.60
CA CYS A 44 -11.31 -9.41 14.99
C CYS A 44 -11.95 -8.05 14.64
N LEU A 45 -11.78 -7.04 15.50
CA LEU A 45 -12.22 -5.68 15.23
C LEU A 45 -11.52 -5.12 13.98
N PHE A 46 -10.20 -5.37 13.84
CA PHE A 46 -9.45 -4.98 12.65
C PHE A 46 -10.05 -5.61 11.38
N LEU A 47 -10.35 -6.89 11.41
CA LEU A 47 -10.94 -7.60 10.26
C LEU A 47 -12.25 -6.93 9.82
N VAL A 48 -13.14 -6.66 10.76
CA VAL A 48 -14.44 -6.01 10.47
C VAL A 48 -14.23 -4.59 9.95
N VAL A 49 -13.42 -3.78 10.64
CA VAL A 49 -13.18 -2.38 10.28
C VAL A 49 -12.45 -2.27 8.94
N ALA A 50 -11.39 -3.07 8.74
CA ALA A 50 -10.60 -3.03 7.51
C ALA A 50 -11.42 -3.48 6.29
N LEU A 51 -12.32 -4.45 6.43
CA LEU A 51 -13.25 -4.82 5.35
C LEU A 51 -14.31 -3.74 5.14
N ALA A 52 -14.91 -3.21 6.20
CA ALA A 52 -15.93 -2.17 6.10
C ALA A 52 -15.41 -0.88 5.47
N LEU A 53 -14.14 -0.53 5.70
CA LEU A 53 -13.49 0.63 5.08
C LEU A 53 -12.87 0.29 3.73
N GLY A 54 -12.25 -0.87 3.59
CA GLY A 54 -11.50 -1.28 2.41
C GLY A 54 -12.40 -1.59 1.21
N VAL A 55 -13.51 -2.29 1.41
CA VAL A 55 -14.43 -2.59 0.30
C VAL A 55 -14.90 -1.31 -0.42
N PRO A 56 -15.33 -0.23 0.28
CA PRO A 56 -15.58 1.04 -0.38
C PRO A 56 -14.37 1.61 -1.14
N PHE A 57 -13.15 1.50 -0.60
CA PHE A 57 -11.94 1.96 -1.31
C PHE A 57 -11.73 1.24 -2.64
N THR A 58 -12.03 -0.07 -2.71
CA THR A 58 -11.92 -0.85 -3.95
C THR A 58 -12.73 -0.24 -5.09
N PHE A 59 -13.93 0.27 -4.80
CA PHE A 59 -14.86 0.80 -5.80
C PHE A 59 -14.79 2.32 -5.95
N LEU A 60 -14.55 3.05 -4.84
CA LEU A 60 -14.46 4.51 -4.86
C LEU A 60 -13.18 5.02 -5.52
N ASN A 61 -12.05 4.30 -5.38
CA ASN A 61 -10.86 4.66 -6.13
C ASN A 61 -11.10 4.32 -7.61
N PRO A 62 -11.10 5.31 -8.52
CA PRO A 62 -11.44 5.04 -9.91
C PRO A 62 -10.54 3.96 -10.52
N PRO A 63 -10.98 3.30 -11.60
CA PRO A 63 -10.17 2.29 -12.28
C PRO A 63 -8.79 2.84 -12.64
N LEU A 64 -7.74 2.08 -12.34
CA LEU A 64 -6.35 2.35 -12.73
C LEU A 64 -5.74 3.63 -12.14
N GLN A 65 -6.37 4.20 -11.09
CA GLN A 65 -5.86 5.42 -10.43
C GLN A 65 -4.95 5.14 -9.21
N ALA A 66 -4.69 3.89 -8.84
CA ALA A 66 -3.56 3.62 -7.97
C ALA A 66 -2.23 3.74 -8.76
N PRO A 67 -1.10 4.11 -8.10
CA PRO A 67 0.16 4.26 -8.81
C PRO A 67 0.56 3.00 -9.58
N ASP A 68 0.84 3.15 -10.86
CA ASP A 68 1.24 2.09 -11.81
C ASP A 68 0.24 0.92 -11.94
N GLU A 69 -1.00 1.08 -11.50
CA GLU A 69 -1.99 0.00 -11.40
C GLU A 69 -2.29 -0.66 -12.76
N PHE A 70 -2.28 0.10 -13.86
CA PHE A 70 -2.46 -0.46 -15.20
C PHE A 70 -1.36 -1.47 -15.55
N ALA A 71 -0.10 -1.14 -15.23
CA ALA A 71 1.03 -2.02 -15.49
C ALA A 71 1.05 -3.23 -14.54
N HIS A 72 0.64 -3.02 -13.29
CA HIS A 72 0.40 -4.12 -12.35
C HIS A 72 -0.75 -5.03 -12.79
N PHE A 73 -1.80 -4.48 -13.40
CA PHE A 73 -2.90 -5.29 -13.95
C PHE A 73 -2.42 -6.18 -15.08
N PHE A 74 -1.65 -5.65 -16.04
CA PHE A 74 -1.05 -6.46 -17.10
C PHE A 74 -0.15 -7.56 -16.54
N ARG A 75 0.66 -7.24 -15.54
CA ARG A 75 1.53 -8.23 -14.89
C ARG A 75 0.74 -9.31 -14.15
N ALA A 76 -0.29 -8.93 -13.38
CA ALA A 76 -1.17 -9.88 -12.70
C ALA A 76 -1.92 -10.78 -13.68
N TYR A 77 -2.34 -10.23 -14.83
CA TYR A 77 -2.94 -10.98 -15.91
C TYR A 77 -1.95 -12.02 -16.47
N GLY A 78 -0.69 -11.62 -16.74
CA GLY A 78 0.36 -12.55 -17.18
C GLY A 78 0.61 -13.68 -16.16
N VAL A 79 0.63 -13.36 -14.86
CA VAL A 79 0.74 -14.38 -13.79
C VAL A 79 -0.48 -15.32 -13.81
N SER A 80 -1.68 -14.82 -14.08
CA SER A 80 -2.89 -15.65 -14.20
C SER A 80 -2.83 -16.64 -15.38
N GLU A 81 -2.01 -16.35 -16.39
CA GLU A 81 -1.70 -17.22 -17.52
C GLU A 81 -0.48 -18.13 -17.28
N GLY A 82 0.09 -18.12 -16.07
CA GLY A 82 1.24 -18.94 -15.71
C GLY A 82 2.60 -18.32 -16.00
N GLN A 83 2.67 -17.06 -16.42
CA GLN A 83 3.93 -16.34 -16.60
C GLN A 83 4.53 -15.94 -15.24
N LEU A 84 5.10 -16.90 -14.51
CA LEU A 84 5.74 -16.63 -13.21
C LEU A 84 6.94 -15.70 -13.36
N VAL A 85 7.78 -15.93 -14.36
CA VAL A 85 8.78 -14.97 -14.85
C VAL A 85 8.13 -14.19 -15.99
N ALA A 86 8.21 -12.88 -15.97
CA ALA A 86 7.62 -12.07 -17.03
C ALA A 86 8.32 -12.33 -18.36
N HIS A 87 7.55 -12.35 -19.44
CA HIS A 87 8.07 -12.27 -20.79
C HIS A 87 8.23 -10.80 -21.21
N ASP A 88 8.89 -10.53 -22.31
CA ASP A 88 9.05 -9.16 -22.86
C ASP A 88 7.68 -8.49 -23.07
N THR A 89 6.71 -9.29 -23.50
CA THR A 89 5.33 -8.88 -23.64
C THR A 89 4.40 -9.89 -22.98
N THR A 90 3.27 -9.38 -22.48
CA THR A 90 2.14 -10.21 -22.06
C THR A 90 1.02 -10.04 -23.09
N SER A 91 0.45 -11.17 -23.53
CA SER A 91 -0.76 -11.16 -24.32
C SER A 91 -1.96 -10.95 -23.39
N VAL A 92 -2.69 -9.87 -23.58
CA VAL A 92 -3.92 -9.55 -22.83
C VAL A 92 -5.07 -9.36 -23.82
N PRO A 93 -6.32 -9.61 -23.40
CA PRO A 93 -7.48 -9.31 -24.24
C PRO A 93 -7.53 -7.83 -24.62
N GLN A 94 -8.03 -7.54 -25.83
CA GLN A 94 -8.15 -6.16 -26.31
C GLN A 94 -8.99 -5.29 -25.35
N GLY A 95 -10.06 -5.84 -24.76
CA GLY A 95 -10.88 -5.11 -23.79
C GLY A 95 -10.11 -4.61 -22.56
N VAL A 96 -9.04 -5.32 -22.13
CA VAL A 96 -8.17 -4.85 -21.03
C VAL A 96 -7.38 -3.61 -21.46
N VAL A 97 -6.93 -3.55 -22.71
CA VAL A 97 -6.22 -2.37 -23.25
C VAL A 97 -7.19 -1.19 -23.43
N GLU A 98 -8.41 -1.48 -23.84
CA GLU A 98 -9.46 -0.46 -23.99
C GLU A 98 -9.83 0.15 -22.64
N LEU A 99 -9.95 -0.65 -21.58
CA LEU A 99 -10.14 -0.14 -20.23
C LEU A 99 -9.05 0.86 -19.81
N VAL A 100 -7.77 0.58 -20.16
CA VAL A 100 -6.65 1.51 -19.86
C VAL A 100 -6.75 2.80 -20.68
N ARG A 101 -7.32 2.74 -21.88
CA ARG A 101 -7.55 3.94 -22.71
C ARG A 101 -8.72 4.78 -22.21
N GLU A 102 -9.76 4.11 -21.70
CA GLU A 102 -10.94 4.76 -21.16
C GLU A 102 -10.65 5.44 -19.80
N PHE A 103 -9.86 4.77 -18.95
CA PHE A 103 -9.42 5.28 -17.65
C PHE A 103 -7.89 5.45 -17.64
N PRO A 104 -7.38 6.50 -18.31
CA PRO A 104 -5.94 6.70 -18.39
C PRO A 104 -5.35 6.95 -16.99
N PRO A 105 -4.13 6.44 -16.73
CA PRO A 105 -3.44 6.74 -15.49
C PRO A 105 -3.24 8.25 -15.34
N LYS A 106 -3.30 8.74 -14.11
CA LYS A 106 -3.24 10.19 -13.79
C LYS A 106 -4.36 10.97 -14.50
N LEU A 107 -5.61 10.64 -14.14
CA LEU A 107 -6.74 11.45 -14.59
C LEU A 107 -6.47 12.92 -14.28
N GLU A 108 -6.41 13.74 -15.31
CA GLU A 108 -6.32 15.18 -15.18
C GLU A 108 -7.65 15.72 -14.66
N THR A 109 -7.63 16.90 -14.04
CA THR A 109 -8.81 17.54 -13.44
C THR A 109 -9.99 17.68 -14.40
N ASP A 110 -9.71 17.71 -15.71
CA ASP A 110 -10.72 17.85 -16.76
C ASP A 110 -11.35 16.50 -17.19
N HIS A 111 -10.80 15.38 -16.73
CA HIS A 111 -11.25 14.02 -17.08
C HIS A 111 -11.82 13.28 -15.86
N ARG A 112 -12.76 13.90 -15.15
CA ARG A 112 -13.42 13.26 -14.01
C ARG A 112 -14.33 12.12 -14.47
N VAL A 113 -14.32 11.04 -13.68
CA VAL A 113 -15.12 9.83 -13.92
C VAL A 113 -16.59 10.11 -13.60
N ARG A 114 -17.49 9.66 -14.46
CA ARG A 114 -18.93 9.64 -14.22
C ARG A 114 -19.33 8.23 -13.79
N GLU A 115 -20.37 8.11 -12.99
CA GLU A 115 -20.90 6.80 -12.61
C GLU A 115 -21.34 5.98 -13.83
N GLN A 116 -21.80 6.66 -14.89
CA GLN A 116 -22.15 6.03 -16.17
C GLN A 116 -20.97 5.39 -16.89
N ASP A 117 -19.79 6.02 -16.85
CA ASP A 117 -18.58 5.47 -17.49
C ASP A 117 -18.24 4.12 -16.84
N LEU A 118 -18.42 4.01 -15.50
CA LEU A 118 -18.23 2.74 -14.78
C LEU A 118 -19.28 1.68 -15.15
N ILE A 119 -20.55 2.08 -15.30
CA ILE A 119 -21.63 1.17 -15.69
C ILE A 119 -21.37 0.61 -17.09
N ILE A 120 -20.92 1.45 -18.01
CA ILE A 120 -20.60 1.06 -19.38
C ILE A 120 -19.41 0.10 -19.38
N ALA A 121 -18.30 0.48 -18.75
CA ALA A 121 -17.11 -0.35 -18.66
C ALA A 121 -17.37 -1.70 -17.95
N ALA A 122 -18.37 -1.75 -17.04
CA ALA A 122 -18.79 -3.00 -16.42
C ALA A 122 -19.49 -3.98 -17.38
N HIS A 123 -20.01 -3.49 -18.50
CA HIS A 123 -20.68 -4.30 -19.52
C HIS A 123 -19.84 -4.50 -20.81
N GLU A 124 -18.69 -3.82 -20.92
CA GLU A 124 -17.81 -4.01 -22.07
C GLU A 124 -17.24 -5.44 -22.09
N PRO A 125 -17.24 -6.10 -23.27
CA PRO A 125 -16.77 -7.48 -23.39
C PRO A 125 -15.25 -7.56 -23.19
N LEU A 126 -14.77 -8.69 -22.67
CA LEU A 126 -13.35 -8.94 -22.47
C LEU A 126 -12.56 -9.02 -23.79
N GLN A 127 -13.20 -9.43 -24.88
CA GLN A 127 -12.62 -9.58 -26.23
C GLN A 127 -11.39 -10.50 -26.25
N GLU A 128 -11.51 -11.68 -25.65
CA GLU A 128 -10.41 -12.67 -25.58
C GLU A 128 -9.92 -13.15 -26.96
N SER A 129 -10.79 -13.16 -27.97
CA SER A 129 -10.45 -13.53 -29.33
C SER A 129 -9.52 -12.53 -30.04
N TYR A 130 -9.34 -11.34 -29.47
CA TYR A 130 -8.50 -10.29 -30.02
C TYR A 130 -7.40 -9.94 -29.00
N PRO A 131 -6.29 -10.71 -28.97
CA PRO A 131 -5.23 -10.44 -28.01
C PRO A 131 -4.39 -9.25 -28.46
N ALA A 132 -4.01 -8.42 -27.49
CA ALA A 132 -3.04 -7.34 -27.65
C ALA A 132 -1.76 -7.67 -26.88
N ALA A 133 -0.61 -7.43 -27.50
CA ALA A 133 0.68 -7.59 -26.84
C ALA A 133 1.04 -6.28 -26.07
N VAL A 134 1.15 -6.37 -24.75
CA VAL A 134 1.57 -5.26 -23.91
C VAL A 134 2.96 -5.52 -23.35
N ARG A 135 3.82 -4.49 -23.31
CA ARG A 135 5.17 -4.62 -22.77
C ARG A 135 5.14 -4.67 -21.24
N ASN A 136 5.98 -5.52 -20.66
CA ASN A 136 6.15 -5.65 -19.20
C ASN A 136 7.21 -4.70 -18.63
N GLU A 137 7.40 -3.53 -19.24
CA GLU A 137 8.40 -2.55 -18.80
C GLU A 137 8.22 -2.20 -17.32
N GLY A 138 9.29 -2.33 -16.54
CA GLY A 138 9.29 -2.04 -15.11
C GLY A 138 8.63 -3.12 -14.23
N MET A 139 7.43 -3.57 -14.54
CA MET A 139 6.72 -4.55 -13.71
C MET A 139 7.28 -5.97 -13.87
N GLY A 140 7.95 -6.26 -14.98
CA GLY A 140 8.67 -7.53 -15.18
C GLY A 140 9.79 -7.80 -14.17
N MET A 141 10.30 -6.79 -13.49
CA MET A 141 11.31 -6.94 -12.44
C MET A 141 10.76 -7.57 -11.17
N TYR A 142 9.48 -7.36 -10.85
CA TYR A 142 8.88 -7.90 -9.63
C TYR A 142 8.63 -9.39 -9.75
N SER A 143 8.78 -10.09 -8.61
CA SER A 143 8.42 -11.49 -8.52
C SER A 143 6.90 -11.68 -8.73
N PHE A 144 6.50 -12.91 -9.03
CA PHE A 144 5.09 -13.26 -9.17
C PHE A 144 4.34 -13.29 -7.82
N VAL A 145 5.06 -13.41 -6.71
CA VAL A 145 4.47 -13.65 -5.38
C VAL A 145 3.45 -12.57 -4.97
N PRO A 146 3.74 -11.26 -5.05
CA PRO A 146 2.76 -10.24 -4.68
C PRO A 146 1.54 -10.16 -5.62
N TYR A 147 1.58 -10.85 -6.76
CA TYR A 147 0.47 -10.89 -7.72
C TYR A 147 -0.42 -12.14 -7.58
N LEU A 148 -0.03 -13.15 -6.77
CA LEU A 148 -0.73 -14.44 -6.72
C LEU A 148 -2.21 -14.32 -6.38
N SER A 149 -2.57 -13.48 -5.40
CA SER A 149 -3.96 -13.28 -5.00
C SER A 149 -4.79 -12.67 -6.12
N ALA A 150 -4.29 -11.60 -6.73
CA ALA A 150 -4.94 -10.93 -7.85
C ALA A 150 -5.02 -11.84 -9.09
N ALA A 151 -3.94 -12.55 -9.41
CA ALA A 151 -3.88 -13.48 -10.53
C ALA A 151 -4.90 -14.63 -10.40
N ALA A 152 -5.05 -15.19 -9.19
CA ALA A 152 -6.05 -16.21 -8.92
C ALA A 152 -7.48 -15.69 -9.15
N ALA A 153 -7.77 -14.47 -8.69
CA ALA A 153 -9.08 -13.84 -8.88
C ALA A 153 -9.34 -13.48 -10.35
N ILE A 154 -8.33 -12.98 -11.07
CA ILE A 154 -8.41 -12.72 -12.52
C ILE A 154 -8.67 -14.02 -13.27
N ARG A 155 -7.93 -15.10 -12.97
CA ARG A 155 -8.14 -16.42 -13.57
C ARG A 155 -9.56 -16.93 -13.35
N LEU A 156 -10.07 -16.78 -12.12
CA LEU A 156 -11.45 -17.18 -11.80
C LEU A 156 -12.47 -16.34 -12.59
N GLY A 157 -12.31 -15.01 -12.60
CA GLY A 157 -13.23 -14.10 -13.32
C GLY A 157 -13.29 -14.40 -14.83
N ARG A 158 -12.18 -14.77 -15.44
CA ARG A 158 -12.12 -15.16 -16.85
C ARG A 158 -12.92 -16.42 -17.17
N LEU A 159 -13.03 -17.37 -16.24
CA LEU A 159 -13.89 -18.55 -16.45
C LEU A 159 -15.36 -18.17 -16.65
N PHE A 160 -15.76 -16.99 -16.21
CA PHE A 160 -17.12 -16.45 -16.36
C PHE A 160 -17.20 -15.35 -17.41
N SER A 161 -16.13 -15.12 -18.20
CA SER A 161 -16.05 -14.10 -19.25
C SER A 161 -16.52 -12.70 -18.77
N VAL A 162 -16.19 -12.33 -17.53
CA VAL A 162 -16.57 -11.03 -16.99
C VAL A 162 -15.81 -9.89 -17.67
N SER A 163 -16.33 -8.66 -17.58
CA SER A 163 -15.72 -7.49 -18.21
C SER A 163 -14.32 -7.18 -17.64
N PRO A 164 -13.47 -6.43 -18.38
CA PRO A 164 -12.15 -6.00 -17.91
C PRO A 164 -12.21 -5.22 -16.59
N LEU A 165 -13.22 -4.37 -16.42
CA LEU A 165 -13.43 -3.62 -15.19
C LEU A 165 -13.72 -4.54 -14.00
N VAL A 166 -14.56 -5.56 -14.21
CA VAL A 166 -14.86 -6.54 -13.16
C VAL A 166 -13.61 -7.36 -12.82
N LEU A 167 -12.77 -7.73 -13.79
CA LEU A 167 -11.47 -8.39 -13.54
C LEU A 167 -10.55 -7.51 -12.65
N LEU A 168 -10.46 -6.22 -12.93
CA LEU A 168 -9.71 -5.27 -12.11
C LEU A 168 -10.23 -5.25 -10.66
N TYR A 169 -11.54 -5.15 -10.48
CA TYR A 169 -12.14 -5.13 -9.13
C TYR A 169 -11.99 -6.46 -8.40
N LEU A 170 -12.08 -7.60 -9.08
CA LEU A 170 -11.80 -8.91 -8.49
C LEU A 170 -10.34 -9.01 -8.01
N GLY A 171 -9.39 -8.50 -8.81
CA GLY A 171 -7.98 -8.44 -8.43
C GLY A 171 -7.75 -7.53 -7.21
N ARG A 172 -8.37 -6.36 -7.17
CA ARG A 172 -8.34 -5.44 -6.01
C ARG A 172 -8.92 -6.09 -4.75
N LEU A 173 -10.08 -6.74 -4.84
CA LEU A 173 -10.71 -7.43 -3.72
C LEU A 173 -9.86 -8.58 -3.19
N ALA A 174 -9.23 -9.36 -4.08
CA ALA A 174 -8.33 -10.44 -3.67
C ALA A 174 -7.11 -9.90 -2.92
N ASN A 175 -6.51 -8.80 -3.37
CA ASN A 175 -5.45 -8.13 -2.66
C ASN A 175 -5.93 -7.58 -1.31
N ALA A 176 -7.10 -6.95 -1.25
CA ALA A 176 -7.71 -6.44 -0.03
C ALA A 176 -7.91 -7.55 1.01
N ILE A 177 -8.50 -8.66 0.61
CA ILE A 177 -8.71 -9.82 1.48
C ILE A 177 -7.37 -10.35 1.99
N THR A 178 -6.38 -10.49 1.11
CA THR A 178 -5.04 -10.99 1.47
C THR A 178 -4.35 -10.02 2.43
N TYR A 179 -4.40 -8.71 2.17
CA TYR A 179 -3.89 -7.67 3.07
C TYR A 179 -4.52 -7.79 4.46
N VAL A 180 -5.84 -7.82 4.53
CA VAL A 180 -6.59 -7.88 5.80
C VAL A 180 -6.26 -9.17 6.57
N LEU A 181 -6.18 -10.32 5.90
CA LEU A 181 -5.85 -11.59 6.54
C LEU A 181 -4.42 -11.62 7.08
N LEU A 182 -3.43 -11.13 6.33
CA LEU A 182 -2.04 -11.10 6.78
C LEU A 182 -1.84 -10.13 7.96
N VAL A 183 -2.47 -8.95 7.92
CA VAL A 183 -2.43 -8.01 9.04
C VAL A 183 -3.19 -8.55 10.26
N TYR A 184 -4.33 -9.22 10.06
CA TYR A 184 -5.03 -9.93 11.14
C TYR A 184 -4.11 -10.95 11.83
N LEU A 185 -3.38 -11.74 11.05
CA LEU A 185 -2.39 -12.68 11.58
C LEU A 185 -1.26 -11.95 12.33
N ALA A 186 -0.76 -10.83 11.80
CA ALA A 186 0.24 -10.02 12.47
C ALA A 186 -0.25 -9.53 13.84
N LEU A 187 -1.47 -9.01 13.92
CA LEU A 187 -2.11 -8.57 15.16
C LEU A 187 -2.29 -9.73 16.16
N ARG A 188 -2.61 -10.94 15.68
CA ARG A 188 -2.72 -12.12 16.52
C ARG A 188 -1.38 -12.58 17.08
N LEU A 189 -0.31 -12.40 16.33
CA LEU A 189 1.05 -12.83 16.72
C LEU A 189 1.72 -11.86 17.68
N LEU A 190 1.38 -10.57 17.63
CA LEU A 190 2.01 -9.55 18.49
C LEU A 190 1.72 -9.81 19.97
N PRO A 191 2.76 -9.89 20.82
CA PRO A 191 2.58 -9.99 22.27
C PRO A 191 2.11 -8.65 22.87
N ASP A 192 2.52 -7.53 22.29
CA ASP A 192 2.21 -6.17 22.70
C ASP A 192 2.11 -5.25 21.45
N PHE A 193 1.73 -3.99 21.62
CA PHE A 193 1.65 -2.99 20.52
C PHE A 193 0.61 -3.29 19.42
N ARG A 194 -0.38 -4.13 19.69
CA ARG A 194 -1.44 -4.47 18.72
C ARG A 194 -2.21 -3.26 18.24
N PHE A 195 -2.48 -2.32 19.15
CA PHE A 195 -3.26 -1.13 18.83
C PHE A 195 -2.47 -0.18 17.92
N LEU A 196 -1.15 -0.09 18.10
CA LEU A 196 -0.28 0.69 17.23
C LEU A 196 -0.29 0.14 15.80
N LEU A 197 -0.15 -1.17 15.65
CA LEU A 197 -0.22 -1.82 14.34
C LEU A 197 -1.62 -1.68 13.73
N PHE A 198 -2.69 -1.78 14.54
CA PHE A 198 -4.07 -1.56 14.11
C PHE A 198 -4.24 -0.17 13.47
N CYS A 199 -3.82 0.89 14.16
CA CYS A 199 -3.92 2.25 13.63
C CYS A 199 -3.05 2.43 12.38
N LEU A 200 -1.83 1.89 12.39
CA LEU A 200 -0.90 2.01 11.26
C LEU A 200 -1.40 1.29 10.01
N ALA A 201 -1.98 0.10 10.16
CA ALA A 201 -2.52 -0.66 9.04
C ALA A 201 -3.82 -0.07 8.47
N LEU A 202 -4.48 0.82 9.20
CA LEU A 202 -5.66 1.56 8.76
C LEU A 202 -5.34 2.98 8.28
N VAL A 203 -4.07 3.39 8.23
CA VAL A 203 -3.67 4.65 7.58
C VAL A 203 -4.27 4.69 6.17
N PRO A 204 -4.93 5.78 5.74
CA PRO A 204 -5.59 5.85 4.45
C PRO A 204 -4.73 5.35 3.28
N THR A 205 -3.44 5.73 3.24
CA THR A 205 -2.49 5.24 2.23
C THR A 205 -2.32 3.72 2.29
N ALA A 206 -2.09 3.13 3.48
CA ALA A 206 -1.89 1.69 3.61
C ALA A 206 -3.15 0.92 3.19
N LEU A 207 -4.33 1.41 3.59
CA LEU A 207 -5.61 0.80 3.24
C LEU A 207 -5.92 0.97 1.75
N SER A 208 -5.69 2.15 1.17
CA SER A 208 -5.88 2.41 -0.27
C SER A 208 -4.97 1.52 -1.12
N GLN A 209 -3.68 1.42 -0.77
CA GLN A 209 -2.77 0.50 -1.45
C GLN A 209 -3.16 -0.96 -1.24
N GLY A 210 -3.60 -1.34 -0.04
CA GLY A 210 -4.13 -2.67 0.27
C GLY A 210 -5.32 -3.07 -0.60
N ASN A 211 -6.10 -2.10 -1.06
CA ASN A 211 -7.28 -2.26 -1.90
C ASN A 211 -7.01 -1.89 -3.38
N SER A 212 -5.78 -1.94 -3.84
CA SER A 212 -5.38 -1.70 -5.21
C SER A 212 -4.71 -2.94 -5.82
N LEU A 213 -4.62 -2.95 -7.15
CA LEU A 213 -3.89 -3.97 -7.87
C LEU A 213 -2.41 -3.58 -7.95
N SER A 214 -1.78 -3.46 -6.78
CA SER A 214 -0.38 -3.06 -6.60
C SER A 214 0.40 -4.10 -5.79
N THR A 215 1.69 -4.19 -6.01
CA THR A 215 2.59 -5.00 -5.17
C THR A 215 2.67 -4.49 -3.74
N ASP A 216 2.41 -3.20 -3.51
CA ASP A 216 2.46 -2.57 -2.19
C ASP A 216 1.42 -3.19 -1.23
N ALA A 217 0.26 -3.63 -1.74
CA ALA A 217 -0.77 -4.31 -0.96
C ALA A 217 -0.21 -5.49 -0.15
N ILE A 218 0.43 -6.41 -0.84
CA ILE A 218 0.98 -7.62 -0.24
C ILE A 218 2.29 -7.33 0.50
N SER A 219 3.12 -6.42 -0.03
CA SER A 219 4.39 -6.06 0.59
C SER A 219 4.20 -5.45 1.98
N PHE A 220 3.28 -4.51 2.15
CA PHE A 220 3.00 -3.91 3.47
C PHE A 220 2.49 -4.96 4.46
N ALA A 221 1.57 -5.81 4.03
CA ALA A 221 1.02 -6.85 4.89
C ALA A 221 2.08 -7.89 5.31
N VAL A 222 2.96 -8.29 4.39
CA VAL A 222 4.09 -9.20 4.66
C VAL A 222 5.09 -8.52 5.59
N ALA A 223 5.41 -7.23 5.40
CA ALA A 223 6.31 -6.49 6.28
C ALA A 223 5.76 -6.43 7.73
N PHE A 224 4.47 -6.14 7.90
CA PHE A 224 3.82 -6.12 9.21
C PHE A 224 3.81 -7.52 9.86
N LEU A 225 3.49 -8.56 9.10
CA LEU A 225 3.50 -9.93 9.59
C LEU A 225 4.92 -10.38 9.98
N PHE A 226 5.92 -10.02 9.18
CA PHE A 226 7.31 -10.35 9.43
C PHE A 226 7.83 -9.67 10.69
N ALA A 227 7.61 -8.35 10.84
CA ALA A 227 7.97 -7.61 12.05
C ALA A 227 7.25 -8.16 13.29
N ALA A 228 5.94 -8.44 13.18
CA ALA A 228 5.16 -9.02 14.27
C ALA A 228 5.68 -10.39 14.70
N TYR A 229 6.07 -11.24 13.74
CA TYR A 229 6.62 -12.56 14.04
C TYR A 229 7.99 -12.46 14.72
N LEU A 230 8.86 -11.58 14.27
CA LEU A 230 10.15 -11.35 14.92
C LEU A 230 9.98 -10.83 16.35
N LEU A 231 9.05 -9.91 16.60
CA LEU A 231 8.72 -9.43 17.94
C LEU A 231 8.11 -10.53 18.82
N LYS A 232 7.28 -11.40 18.24
CA LYS A 232 6.80 -12.60 18.94
C LYS A 232 7.95 -13.48 19.39
N LEU A 233 8.87 -13.81 18.50
CA LEU A 233 10.04 -14.63 18.85
C LEU A 233 10.92 -13.96 19.91
N ALA A 234 11.02 -12.62 19.87
CA ALA A 234 11.83 -11.87 20.81
C ALA A 234 11.18 -11.75 22.20
N PHE A 235 9.89 -11.44 22.28
CA PHE A 235 9.26 -10.94 23.51
C PHE A 235 8.09 -11.79 24.04
N ASP A 236 7.52 -12.71 23.23
CA ASP A 236 6.44 -13.57 23.73
C ASP A 236 6.98 -14.54 24.81
N PRO A 237 6.45 -14.50 26.06
CA PRO A 237 6.86 -15.43 27.12
C PRO A 237 6.57 -16.90 26.79
N ALA A 238 5.54 -17.17 25.97
CA ALA A 238 5.21 -18.51 25.53
C ALA A 238 6.30 -19.12 24.62
N VAL A 239 7.16 -18.29 24.02
CA VAL A 239 8.30 -18.72 23.23
C VAL A 239 9.55 -18.75 24.12
N SER A 240 9.69 -19.77 24.92
CA SER A 240 10.88 -19.97 25.79
C SER A 240 12.13 -20.39 25.01
N ARG A 241 11.96 -21.16 23.93
CA ARG A 241 13.02 -21.64 23.02
C ARG A 241 12.61 -21.54 21.57
N ILE A 242 13.57 -21.23 20.69
CA ILE A 242 13.39 -21.28 19.24
C ILE A 242 13.42 -22.74 18.79
N GLN A 243 12.28 -23.26 18.36
CA GLN A 243 12.08 -24.61 17.85
C GLN A 243 12.15 -24.62 16.31
N HIS A 244 12.30 -25.80 15.70
CA HIS A 244 12.32 -25.95 14.23
C HIS A 244 11.08 -25.34 13.54
N ARG A 245 9.90 -25.47 14.14
CA ARG A 245 8.67 -24.83 13.62
C ARG A 245 8.78 -23.31 13.57
N HIS A 246 9.46 -22.69 14.54
CA HIS A 246 9.69 -21.25 14.56
C HIS A 246 10.69 -20.85 13.46
N GLN A 247 11.73 -21.66 13.27
CA GLN A 247 12.73 -21.43 12.22
C GLN A 247 12.11 -21.62 10.82
N ALA A 248 11.30 -22.67 10.62
CA ALA A 248 10.60 -22.91 9.36
C ALA A 248 9.65 -21.76 9.01
N ALA A 249 8.80 -21.32 9.96
CA ALA A 249 7.91 -20.19 9.75
C ALA A 249 8.67 -18.88 9.46
N LEU A 250 9.78 -18.65 10.17
CA LEU A 250 10.64 -17.48 9.89
C LEU A 250 11.28 -17.60 8.51
N GLY A 251 11.75 -18.78 8.11
CA GLY A 251 12.28 -19.05 6.78
C GLY A 251 11.27 -18.72 5.67
N VAL A 252 10.02 -19.16 5.82
CA VAL A 252 8.93 -18.82 4.88
C VAL A 252 8.72 -17.31 4.80
N LEU A 253 8.68 -16.63 5.96
CA LEU A 253 8.49 -15.16 5.98
C LEU A 253 9.68 -14.42 5.37
N ILE A 254 10.91 -14.91 5.54
CA ILE A 254 12.11 -14.33 4.87
C ILE A 254 11.97 -14.46 3.36
N VAL A 255 11.59 -15.63 2.85
CA VAL A 255 11.40 -15.86 1.42
C VAL A 255 10.29 -14.95 0.88
N LEU A 256 9.14 -14.88 1.57
CA LEU A 256 8.05 -14.00 1.18
C LEU A 256 8.49 -12.52 1.19
N ALA A 257 9.18 -12.07 2.24
CA ALA A 257 9.67 -10.69 2.34
C ALA A 257 10.65 -10.37 1.20
N ALA A 258 11.58 -11.28 0.88
CA ALA A 258 12.53 -11.10 -0.21
C ALA A 258 11.87 -11.04 -1.60
N LEU A 259 10.76 -11.76 -1.79
CA LEU A 259 10.05 -11.82 -3.07
C LEU A 259 8.91 -10.78 -3.20
N CYS A 260 8.45 -10.19 -2.11
CA CYS A 260 7.32 -9.24 -2.11
C CYS A 260 7.71 -7.75 -2.10
N LYS A 261 8.94 -7.36 -2.46
CA LYS A 261 9.40 -5.96 -2.31
C LYS A 261 9.41 -5.50 -0.83
N ALA A 262 9.02 -6.37 0.10
CA ALA A 262 9.09 -6.07 1.51
C ALA A 262 10.57 -5.95 1.89
N ASP A 263 10.89 -4.91 2.63
CA ASP A 263 12.27 -4.61 2.91
C ASP A 263 12.90 -5.66 3.81
N ILE A 264 13.74 -6.46 3.23
CA ILE A 264 14.51 -7.51 3.91
C ILE A 264 15.33 -6.96 5.09
N ILE A 265 15.56 -5.65 5.13
CA ILE A 265 16.20 -4.93 6.24
C ILE A 265 15.46 -5.17 7.56
N LEU A 266 14.15 -5.40 7.55
CA LEU A 266 13.41 -5.79 8.75
C LEU A 266 13.95 -7.08 9.40
N LEU A 267 14.72 -7.90 8.69
CA LEU A 267 15.41 -9.06 9.24
C LEU A 267 16.37 -8.67 10.38
N LEU A 268 16.91 -7.45 10.37
CA LEU A 268 17.74 -6.95 11.47
C LEU A 268 17.02 -6.98 12.84
N LEU A 269 15.67 -6.93 12.85
CA LEU A 269 14.87 -7.12 14.07
C LEU A 269 15.09 -8.49 14.71
N ALA A 270 15.60 -9.49 13.99
CA ALA A 270 16.00 -10.77 14.56
C ALA A 270 17.11 -10.62 15.63
N GLY A 271 17.87 -9.52 15.57
CA GLY A 271 18.83 -9.14 16.61
C GLY A 271 18.21 -8.94 17.99
N LEU A 272 16.89 -8.65 18.07
CA LEU A 272 16.15 -8.54 19.33
C LEU A 272 15.97 -9.89 20.04
N ILE A 273 16.08 -11.01 19.32
CA ILE A 273 15.88 -12.34 19.88
C ILE A 273 17.06 -12.68 20.81
N SER A 274 16.74 -12.86 22.08
CA SER A 274 17.76 -13.17 23.10
C SER A 274 18.48 -14.49 22.84
N SER A 275 19.79 -14.52 23.12
CA SER A 275 20.59 -15.76 23.05
C SER A 275 20.08 -16.87 23.96
N ARG A 276 19.38 -16.53 25.06
CA ARG A 276 18.76 -17.49 25.97
C ARG A 276 17.68 -18.36 25.32
N LYS A 277 17.11 -17.90 24.21
CA LYS A 277 16.10 -18.65 23.44
C LYS A 277 16.71 -19.69 22.48
N PHE A 278 18.02 -19.70 22.32
CA PHE A 278 18.76 -20.68 21.54
C PHE A 278 19.49 -21.67 22.45
N SER A 279 19.96 -22.78 21.89
CA SER A 279 20.73 -23.79 22.63
C SER A 279 22.09 -23.26 23.13
N SER A 280 22.67 -22.31 22.41
CA SER A 280 23.92 -21.65 22.75
C SER A 280 24.02 -20.29 22.03
N VAL A 281 24.98 -19.45 22.46
CA VAL A 281 25.31 -18.20 21.77
C VAL A 281 25.78 -18.45 20.34
N ARG A 282 26.57 -19.54 20.12
CA ARG A 282 27.00 -19.93 18.78
C ARG A 282 25.83 -20.33 17.89
N ALA A 283 24.87 -21.09 18.43
CA ALA A 283 23.65 -21.47 17.70
C ALA A 283 22.82 -20.23 17.28
N ARG A 284 22.75 -19.20 18.13
CA ARG A 284 22.09 -17.93 17.77
C ARG A 284 22.75 -17.28 16.55
N TYR A 285 24.07 -17.06 16.62
CA TYR A 285 24.77 -16.39 15.50
C TYR A 285 24.75 -17.24 14.23
N PHE A 286 24.85 -18.55 14.35
CA PHE A 286 24.68 -19.48 13.22
C PHE A 286 23.28 -19.34 12.60
N SER A 287 22.20 -19.33 13.42
CA SER A 287 20.84 -19.13 12.91
C SER A 287 20.66 -17.78 12.24
N LEU A 288 21.18 -16.70 12.82
CA LEU A 288 21.12 -15.36 12.20
C LEU A 288 21.87 -15.33 10.88
N GLY A 289 23.01 -16.01 10.79
CA GLY A 289 23.77 -16.18 9.53
C GLY A 289 22.98 -16.96 8.49
N CYS A 290 22.31 -18.05 8.88
CA CYS A 290 21.43 -18.82 7.99
C CYS A 290 20.23 -17.98 7.49
N TYR A 291 19.64 -17.16 8.33
CA TYR A 291 18.55 -16.27 7.94
C TYR A 291 19.03 -15.21 6.92
N ALA A 292 20.17 -14.60 7.16
CA ALA A 292 20.79 -13.66 6.22
C ALA A 292 21.15 -14.35 4.90
N ALA A 293 21.76 -15.54 4.96
CA ALA A 293 22.09 -16.32 3.78
C ALA A 293 20.84 -16.68 2.95
N LEU A 294 19.76 -17.10 3.63
CA LEU A 294 18.47 -17.39 2.97
C LEU A 294 17.90 -16.15 2.27
N ALA A 295 17.94 -15.00 2.93
CA ALA A 295 17.48 -13.74 2.35
C ALA A 295 18.27 -13.37 1.10
N ILE A 296 19.60 -13.41 1.21
CA ILE A 296 20.52 -13.10 0.09
C ILE A 296 20.31 -14.12 -1.05
N ALA A 297 20.26 -15.42 -0.73
CA ALA A 297 20.07 -16.46 -1.73
C ALA A 297 18.74 -16.34 -2.46
N THR A 298 17.64 -15.99 -1.74
CA THR A 298 16.33 -15.77 -2.35
C THR A 298 16.35 -14.57 -3.29
N THR A 299 16.89 -13.44 -2.85
CA THR A 299 16.96 -12.21 -3.67
C THR A 299 17.89 -12.41 -4.87
N ALA A 300 19.08 -12.99 -4.67
CA ALA A 300 20.03 -13.26 -5.75
C ALA A 300 19.49 -14.31 -6.73
N GLY A 301 18.86 -15.37 -6.23
CA GLY A 301 18.21 -16.39 -7.04
C GLY A 301 17.09 -15.81 -7.91
N TRP A 302 16.22 -14.95 -7.34
CA TRP A 302 15.21 -14.26 -8.12
C TRP A 302 15.83 -13.36 -9.21
N ASN A 303 16.82 -12.54 -8.86
CA ASN A 303 17.48 -11.65 -9.81
C ASN A 303 18.19 -12.44 -10.92
N PHE A 304 18.77 -13.60 -10.60
CA PHE A 304 19.38 -14.48 -11.59
C PHE A 304 18.33 -15.06 -12.56
N ILE A 305 17.22 -15.60 -12.05
CA ILE A 305 16.13 -16.13 -12.88
C ILE A 305 15.52 -15.03 -13.74
N ASN A 306 15.45 -13.80 -13.22
CA ASN A 306 14.80 -12.65 -13.85
C ASN A 306 15.80 -11.71 -14.56
N ALA A 307 17.03 -12.16 -14.80
CA ALA A 307 18.12 -11.33 -15.33
C ALA A 307 17.79 -10.68 -16.68
N HIS A 308 17.06 -11.40 -17.56
CA HIS A 308 16.64 -10.87 -18.85
C HIS A 308 15.72 -9.64 -18.69
N ASN A 309 14.70 -9.71 -17.83
CA ASN A 309 13.80 -8.57 -17.58
C ASN A 309 14.54 -7.39 -16.95
N LEU A 310 15.51 -7.67 -16.08
CA LEU A 310 16.36 -6.62 -15.51
C LEU A 310 17.18 -5.91 -16.60
N GLN A 311 17.74 -6.65 -17.56
CA GLN A 311 18.47 -6.08 -18.70
C GLN A 311 17.56 -5.24 -19.60
N LEU A 312 16.36 -5.71 -19.93
CA LEU A 312 15.38 -4.95 -20.72
C LEU A 312 15.00 -3.65 -20.03
N TRP A 313 14.72 -3.71 -18.73
CA TRP A 313 14.42 -2.53 -17.93
C TRP A 313 15.60 -1.54 -17.90
N GLN A 314 16.83 -2.03 -17.69
CA GLN A 314 18.03 -1.19 -17.73
C GLN A 314 18.23 -0.52 -19.09
N ALA A 315 17.98 -1.25 -20.19
CA ALA A 315 18.08 -0.71 -21.55
C ALA A 315 17.05 0.40 -21.78
N ALA A 316 15.80 0.22 -21.32
CA ALA A 316 14.76 1.25 -21.39
C ALA A 316 15.13 2.50 -20.57
N ARG A 317 15.67 2.31 -19.35
CA ARG A 317 16.13 3.43 -18.51
C ARG A 317 17.32 4.17 -19.10
N LEU A 318 18.23 3.46 -19.75
CA LEU A 318 19.38 4.07 -20.41
C LEU A 318 18.95 5.04 -21.54
N GLN A 319 17.86 4.73 -22.26
CA GLN A 319 17.27 5.65 -23.25
C GLN A 319 16.76 6.96 -22.63
N LEU A 320 16.41 6.94 -21.35
CA LEU A 320 16.04 8.12 -20.56
C LEU A 320 17.25 8.80 -19.89
N GLY A 321 18.47 8.39 -20.24
CA GLY A 321 19.68 8.91 -19.63
C GLY A 321 19.95 8.41 -18.19
N ILE A 322 19.25 7.37 -17.73
CA ILE A 322 19.40 6.79 -16.39
C ILE A 322 20.29 5.54 -16.49
N SER A 323 21.50 5.63 -15.97
CA SER A 323 22.46 4.52 -15.92
C SER A 323 22.53 3.97 -14.50
N LEU A 324 22.02 2.78 -14.28
CA LEU A 324 22.06 2.12 -12.97
C LEU A 324 23.50 1.97 -12.47
N THR A 325 24.39 1.46 -13.33
CA THR A 325 25.82 1.29 -13.01
C THR A 325 26.51 2.63 -12.73
N GLY A 326 26.23 3.65 -13.57
CA GLY A 326 26.77 5.00 -13.37
C GLY A 326 26.31 5.65 -12.07
N ASN A 327 25.02 5.47 -11.71
CA ASN A 327 24.46 6.00 -10.48
C ASN A 327 25.07 5.32 -9.23
N TRP A 328 25.31 4.00 -9.27
CA TRP A 328 26.02 3.29 -8.19
C TRP A 328 27.47 3.74 -8.07
N GLN A 329 28.18 3.89 -9.20
CA GLN A 329 29.54 4.42 -9.21
C GLN A 329 29.61 5.84 -8.62
N PHE A 330 28.61 6.69 -8.95
CA PHE A 330 28.52 8.04 -8.37
C PHE A 330 28.39 8.00 -6.84
N VAL A 331 27.52 7.14 -6.30
CA VAL A 331 27.37 7.00 -4.83
C VAL A 331 28.67 6.55 -4.17
N LEU A 332 29.39 5.62 -4.80
CA LEU A 332 30.67 5.11 -4.27
C LEU A 332 31.79 6.14 -4.36
N GLN A 333 31.84 6.93 -5.43
CA GLN A 333 32.88 7.94 -5.65
C GLN A 333 32.59 9.25 -4.90
N HIS A 334 31.32 9.58 -4.72
CA HIS A 334 30.87 10.84 -4.11
C HIS A 334 29.86 10.64 -2.97
N PRO A 335 30.19 9.84 -1.94
CA PRO A 335 29.21 9.49 -0.89
C PRO A 335 28.67 10.71 -0.13
N LEU A 336 29.50 11.74 0.11
CA LEU A 336 29.08 12.96 0.81
C LEU A 336 28.13 13.81 -0.05
N LEU A 337 28.28 13.85 -1.37
CA LEU A 337 27.36 14.54 -2.26
C LEU A 337 26.02 13.83 -2.31
N PHE A 338 26.02 12.50 -2.37
CA PHE A 338 24.80 11.70 -2.27
C PHE A 338 24.08 11.93 -0.93
N LEU A 339 24.80 11.88 0.20
CA LEU A 339 24.25 12.18 1.53
C LEU A 339 23.69 13.60 1.59
N GLY A 340 24.38 14.57 0.98
CA GLY A 340 23.90 15.94 0.87
C GLY A 340 22.61 16.04 0.04
N ALA A 341 22.50 15.30 -1.07
CA ALA A 341 21.28 15.21 -1.87
C ALA A 341 20.15 14.57 -1.08
N ALA A 342 20.40 13.46 -0.36
CA ALA A 342 19.42 12.80 0.49
C ALA A 342 18.94 13.72 1.62
N TYR A 343 19.86 14.45 2.27
CA TYR A 343 19.51 15.44 3.32
C TYR A 343 18.62 16.55 2.76
N ARG A 344 18.99 17.15 1.62
CA ARG A 344 18.17 18.19 0.99
C ARG A 344 16.80 17.64 0.58
N THR A 345 16.74 16.40 0.09
CA THR A 345 15.48 15.74 -0.22
C THR A 345 14.55 15.71 1.00
N ILE A 346 15.08 15.32 2.16
CA ILE A 346 14.31 15.32 3.40
C ILE A 346 13.93 16.77 3.79
N GLN A 347 14.88 17.69 3.77
CA GLN A 347 14.67 19.07 4.19
C GLN A 347 13.55 19.78 3.38
N PHE A 348 13.55 19.62 2.06
CA PHE A 348 12.60 20.32 1.19
C PHE A 348 11.29 19.57 0.97
N HIS A 349 11.30 18.24 1.13
CA HIS A 349 10.13 17.41 0.83
C HIS A 349 9.55 16.69 2.04
N ALA A 350 10.04 16.94 3.26
CA ALA A 350 9.57 16.25 4.47
C ALA A 350 8.04 16.32 4.62
N PHE A 351 7.46 17.53 4.42
CA PHE A 351 6.01 17.70 4.50
C PHE A 351 5.27 16.86 3.44
N HIS A 352 5.76 16.85 2.21
CA HIS A 352 5.20 16.04 1.14
C HIS A 352 5.29 14.53 1.44
N TYR A 353 6.37 14.08 2.11
CA TYR A 353 6.47 12.68 2.51
C TYR A 353 5.53 12.33 3.66
N LEU A 354 5.35 13.24 4.62
CA LEU A 354 4.36 13.06 5.68
C LEU A 354 2.93 13.06 5.10
N ASP A 355 2.63 13.98 4.18
CA ASP A 355 1.38 13.99 3.46
C ASP A 355 1.15 12.64 2.76
N ASN A 356 2.06 12.23 1.90
CA ASN A 356 1.94 10.97 1.16
C ASN A 356 2.00 9.70 2.01
N PHE A 357 2.53 9.77 3.22
CA PHE A 357 2.47 8.67 4.17
C PHE A 357 1.03 8.40 4.63
N VAL A 358 0.23 9.45 4.82
CA VAL A 358 -1.15 9.36 5.31
C VAL A 358 -2.15 9.40 4.15
N SER A 359 -1.93 10.25 3.14
CA SER A 359 -2.97 10.67 2.19
C SER A 359 -2.75 10.23 0.75
N THR A 360 -1.86 9.26 0.47
CA THR A 360 -1.72 8.76 -0.91
C THR A 360 -2.98 8.01 -1.35
N VAL A 361 -3.86 8.73 -1.99
CA VAL A 361 -5.07 8.19 -2.60
C VAL A 361 -5.07 8.54 -4.08
N GLY A 362 -5.35 7.56 -4.91
CA GLY A 362 -5.15 7.70 -6.34
C GLY A 362 -3.66 7.84 -6.68
N TRP A 363 -3.35 8.41 -7.84
CA TRP A 363 -1.97 8.63 -8.31
C TRP A 363 -1.36 9.92 -7.72
N LEU A 364 -1.35 10.06 -6.38
CA LEU A 364 -0.91 11.29 -5.68
C LEU A 364 -1.74 12.55 -6.03
N ALA A 365 -2.85 12.38 -6.71
CA ALA A 365 -3.69 13.49 -7.16
C ALA A 365 -4.66 13.98 -6.08
N ALA A 366 -4.99 13.13 -5.11
CA ALA A 366 -5.93 13.45 -4.04
C ALA A 366 -5.20 13.53 -2.71
N SER A 367 -5.14 14.71 -2.11
CA SER A 367 -4.64 14.92 -0.76
C SER A 367 -5.79 15.20 0.19
N ILE A 368 -5.85 14.47 1.31
CA ILE A 368 -6.82 14.75 2.35
C ILE A 368 -6.47 16.06 3.07
N PRO A 369 -7.44 16.74 3.69
CA PRO A 369 -7.16 18.01 4.37
C PRO A 369 -6.04 17.91 5.42
N ALA A 370 -5.17 18.92 5.48
CA ALA A 370 -4.00 18.94 6.37
C ALA A 370 -4.34 18.66 7.84
N TRP A 371 -5.50 19.15 8.33
CA TRP A 371 -5.94 18.88 9.70
C TRP A 371 -6.14 17.37 9.95
N ALA A 372 -6.63 16.61 8.98
CA ALA A 372 -6.83 15.17 9.12
C ALA A 372 -5.49 14.42 9.11
N ILE A 373 -4.53 14.85 8.29
CA ILE A 373 -3.15 14.33 8.27
C ILE A 373 -2.50 14.49 9.64
N TRP A 374 -2.50 15.72 10.18
CA TRP A 374 -1.91 15.99 11.50
C TRP A 374 -2.65 15.30 12.64
N SER A 375 -3.97 15.18 12.56
CA SER A 375 -4.75 14.41 13.53
C SER A 375 -4.37 12.93 13.51
N TYR A 376 -4.07 12.37 12.34
CA TYR A 376 -3.63 10.98 12.22
C TYR A 376 -2.24 10.78 12.83
N PHE A 377 -1.28 11.68 12.57
CA PHE A 377 0.03 11.64 13.23
C PHE A 377 -0.08 11.78 14.74
N ALA A 378 -0.90 12.72 15.21
CA ALA A 378 -1.15 12.89 16.66
C ALA A 378 -1.72 11.59 17.26
N LEU A 379 -2.66 10.93 16.59
CA LEU A 379 -3.22 9.65 17.01
C LEU A 379 -2.13 8.56 17.08
N LEU A 380 -1.31 8.41 16.05
CA LEU A 380 -0.20 7.43 16.04
C LEU A 380 0.80 7.70 17.16
N LEU A 381 1.16 8.96 17.41
CA LEU A 381 2.07 9.34 18.50
C LEU A 381 1.45 9.07 19.88
N ILE A 382 0.18 9.44 20.10
CA ILE A 382 -0.53 9.13 21.34
C ILE A 382 -0.51 7.63 21.60
N VAL A 383 -0.82 6.81 20.60
CA VAL A 383 -0.79 5.36 20.72
C VAL A 383 0.61 4.85 21.02
N ALA A 384 1.64 5.33 20.30
CA ALA A 384 3.02 4.91 20.49
C ALA A 384 3.54 5.23 21.91
N PHE A 385 3.17 6.40 22.47
CA PHE A 385 3.60 6.79 23.80
C PHE A 385 2.82 6.09 24.93
N THR A 386 1.58 5.68 24.70
CA THR A 386 0.69 5.27 25.80
C THR A 386 0.48 3.76 25.91
N GLN A 387 0.92 2.97 24.95
CA GLN A 387 0.51 1.56 24.77
C GLN A 387 1.50 0.52 25.30
N THR A 388 2.41 0.81 26.20
CA THR A 388 3.31 -0.23 26.74
C THR A 388 2.74 -0.91 27.97
N ARG A 389 2.44 -2.23 27.88
CA ARG A 389 2.04 -3.02 29.05
C ARG A 389 3.12 -4.01 29.49
N TYR A 390 3.74 -4.73 28.58
CA TYR A 390 4.59 -5.88 28.88
C TYR A 390 6.01 -5.76 28.31
N VAL A 391 6.18 -5.11 27.15
CA VAL A 391 7.47 -5.02 26.48
C VAL A 391 8.11 -3.66 26.74
N VAL A 392 9.24 -3.68 27.45
CA VAL A 392 10.07 -2.49 27.69
C VAL A 392 11.37 -2.67 26.93
N PHE A 393 11.61 -1.80 25.95
CA PHE A 393 12.85 -1.83 25.18
C PHE A 393 14.00 -1.20 25.97
N ALA A 394 15.08 -1.97 26.16
CA ALA A 394 16.35 -1.45 26.65
C ALA A 394 16.95 -0.46 25.63
N LEU A 395 17.87 0.40 26.07
CA LEU A 395 18.48 1.41 25.18
C LEU A 395 19.10 0.78 23.91
N TRP A 396 19.85 -0.33 24.05
CA TRP A 396 20.43 -1.01 22.89
C TRP A 396 19.38 -1.54 21.89
N GLN A 397 18.21 -1.95 22.38
CA GLN A 397 17.11 -2.40 21.52
C GLN A 397 16.50 -1.21 20.77
N LYS A 398 16.36 -0.05 21.41
CA LYS A 398 15.94 1.20 20.76
C LYS A 398 16.96 1.66 19.72
N VAL A 399 18.25 1.53 20.02
CA VAL A 399 19.33 1.80 19.04
C VAL A 399 19.24 0.85 17.86
N LEU A 400 18.96 -0.44 18.08
CA LEU A 400 18.75 -1.39 16.99
C LEU A 400 17.51 -1.03 16.16
N LEU A 401 16.39 -0.66 16.80
CA LEU A 401 15.19 -0.19 16.07
C LEU A 401 15.51 1.05 15.23
N ALA A 402 16.25 2.02 15.79
CA ALA A 402 16.68 3.20 15.05
C ALA A 402 17.59 2.83 13.86
N ALA A 403 18.51 1.88 14.04
CA ALA A 403 19.36 1.39 12.98
C ALA A 403 18.55 0.71 11.86
N VAL A 404 17.52 -0.09 12.19
CA VAL A 404 16.60 -0.69 11.21
C VAL A 404 15.87 0.38 10.40
N VAL A 405 15.33 1.39 11.08
CA VAL A 405 14.62 2.50 10.43
C VAL A 405 15.56 3.30 9.52
N SER A 406 16.75 3.65 10.02
CA SER A 406 17.75 4.40 9.26
C SER A 406 18.23 3.61 8.04
N ALA A 407 18.48 2.30 8.20
CA ALA A 407 18.86 1.43 7.09
C ALA A 407 17.72 1.29 6.06
N GLY A 408 16.47 1.20 6.52
CA GLY A 408 15.28 1.17 5.64
C GLY A 408 15.12 2.47 4.85
N MET A 409 15.25 3.62 5.51
CA MET A 409 15.23 4.91 4.82
C MET A 409 16.40 5.02 3.81
N ALA A 410 17.60 4.66 4.22
CA ALA A 410 18.76 4.68 3.34
C ALA A 410 18.56 3.78 2.11
N SER A 411 17.98 2.58 2.28
CA SER A 411 17.69 1.67 1.15
C SER A 411 16.74 2.30 0.14
N VAL A 412 15.68 2.98 0.60
CA VAL A 412 14.72 3.68 -0.28
C VAL A 412 15.44 4.78 -1.08
N PHE A 413 16.26 5.62 -0.42
CA PHE A 413 16.99 6.70 -1.09
C PHE A 413 18.01 6.15 -2.10
N ILE A 414 18.76 5.13 -1.71
CA ILE A 414 19.77 4.50 -2.56
C ILE A 414 19.13 3.84 -3.78
N MET A 415 18.05 3.08 -3.59
CA MET A 415 17.35 2.43 -4.70
C MET A 415 16.79 3.45 -5.69
N LEU A 416 16.09 4.48 -5.20
CA LEU A 416 15.53 5.51 -6.06
C LEU A 416 16.59 6.35 -6.74
N TRP A 417 17.70 6.63 -6.07
CA TRP A 417 18.85 7.23 -6.72
C TRP A 417 19.31 6.40 -7.93
N GLY A 418 19.49 5.09 -7.75
CA GLY A 418 19.89 4.19 -8.82
C GLY A 418 18.89 4.16 -9.98
N PHE A 419 17.58 4.15 -9.66
CA PHE A 419 16.53 3.83 -10.60
C PHE A 419 15.88 5.05 -11.27
N GLU A 420 15.94 6.24 -10.67
CA GLU A 420 15.21 7.42 -11.11
C GLU A 420 16.09 8.63 -11.43
N THR A 421 17.42 8.58 -11.19
CA THR A 421 18.28 9.74 -11.39
C THR A 421 18.94 9.73 -12.76
N PRO A 422 18.64 10.69 -13.66
CA PRO A 422 19.38 10.86 -14.90
C PRO A 422 20.82 11.30 -14.63
N ALA A 423 21.77 10.82 -15.41
CA ALA A 423 23.19 11.18 -15.27
C ALA A 423 23.42 12.69 -15.46
N SER A 424 22.69 13.31 -16.38
CA SER A 424 22.72 14.78 -16.58
C SER A 424 22.29 15.55 -15.33
N TYR A 425 21.25 15.06 -14.65
CA TYR A 425 20.79 15.66 -13.39
C TYR A 425 21.84 15.56 -12.29
N ALA A 426 22.47 14.38 -12.14
CA ALA A 426 23.54 14.18 -11.17
C ALA A 426 24.71 15.13 -11.42
N GLN A 427 25.15 15.27 -12.67
CA GLN A 427 26.22 16.19 -13.08
C GLN A 427 25.85 17.66 -12.88
N GLN A 428 24.67 18.07 -13.31
CA GLN A 428 24.29 19.49 -13.29
C GLN A 428 23.91 20.00 -11.91
N PHE A 429 23.15 19.22 -11.15
CA PHE A 429 22.55 19.70 -9.90
C PHE A 429 23.22 19.11 -8.64
N VAL A 430 23.59 17.83 -8.64
CA VAL A 430 24.14 17.21 -7.44
C VAL A 430 25.59 17.57 -7.22
N LEU A 431 26.40 17.61 -8.30
CA LEU A 431 27.77 18.12 -8.20
C LEU A 431 27.82 19.60 -7.81
N ALA A 432 26.84 20.39 -8.25
CA ALA A 432 26.69 21.80 -7.83
C ALA A 432 26.16 21.94 -6.38
N GLY A 433 25.84 20.86 -5.68
CA GLY A 433 25.40 20.90 -4.29
C GLY A 433 23.94 21.31 -4.07
N VAL A 434 23.08 21.29 -5.11
CA VAL A 434 21.66 21.70 -5.03
C VAL A 434 20.68 20.58 -5.37
N GLY A 435 21.14 19.43 -5.87
CA GLY A 435 20.28 18.34 -6.32
C GLY A 435 19.62 17.57 -5.16
N HIS A 436 18.57 16.85 -5.50
CA HIS A 436 17.73 16.00 -4.64
C HIS A 436 17.70 14.56 -5.17
N VAL A 437 17.26 13.60 -4.36
CA VAL A 437 16.94 12.24 -4.82
C VAL A 437 15.53 12.23 -5.38
N PRO A 438 15.33 11.94 -6.67
CA PRO A 438 14.01 11.94 -7.29
C PRO A 438 13.18 10.70 -6.88
N GLY A 439 11.85 10.76 -7.09
CA GLY A 439 10.94 9.61 -6.98
C GLY A 439 10.59 9.15 -5.57
N VAL A 440 11.15 9.77 -4.51
CA VAL A 440 10.85 9.40 -3.12
C VAL A 440 9.40 9.74 -2.78
N GLN A 441 8.68 8.79 -2.17
CA GLN A 441 7.29 8.94 -1.75
C GLN A 441 7.11 8.44 -0.32
N GLY A 442 6.21 9.09 0.44
CA GLY A 442 5.96 8.76 1.85
C GLY A 442 5.50 7.32 2.09
N ARG A 443 4.76 6.73 1.14
CA ARG A 443 4.29 5.34 1.23
C ARG A 443 5.42 4.31 1.35
N TYR A 444 6.60 4.59 0.83
CA TYR A 444 7.74 3.67 0.92
C TYR A 444 8.27 3.51 2.35
N PHE A 445 7.89 4.40 3.26
CA PHE A 445 8.28 4.34 4.68
C PHE A 445 7.28 3.57 5.55
N ILE A 446 6.13 3.15 5.01
CA ILE A 446 5.10 2.40 5.77
C ILE A 446 5.66 1.12 6.41
N PRO A 447 6.48 0.28 5.73
CA PRO A 447 7.07 -0.91 6.34
C PRO A 447 7.94 -0.62 7.58
N PHE A 448 8.59 0.54 7.61
CA PHE A 448 9.50 0.96 8.69
C PHE A 448 8.80 1.78 9.79
N ALA A 449 7.57 2.21 9.57
CA ALA A 449 6.83 3.04 10.51
C ALA A 449 6.54 2.30 11.83
N PHE A 450 6.27 1.00 11.78
CA PHE A 450 6.03 0.22 12.97
C PHE A 450 7.26 0.15 13.88
N PRO A 451 8.46 -0.30 13.45
CA PRO A 451 9.66 -0.22 14.27
C PRO A 451 10.04 1.22 14.66
N CYS A 452 9.79 2.23 13.83
CA CYS A 452 10.03 3.63 14.16
C CYS A 452 9.22 4.07 15.39
N LEU A 453 7.92 3.80 15.37
CA LEU A 453 7.01 4.17 16.47
C LEU A 453 7.30 3.36 17.76
N LEU A 454 7.84 2.15 17.67
CA LEU A 454 8.26 1.36 18.82
C LEU A 454 9.41 2.02 19.62
N ILE A 455 10.24 2.86 18.98
CA ILE A 455 11.32 3.61 19.67
C ILE A 455 10.73 4.53 20.74
N LEU A 456 9.54 5.08 20.50
CA LEU A 456 8.83 6.01 21.38
C LEU A 456 8.22 5.33 22.60
N SER A 457 8.16 4.00 22.61
CA SER A 457 7.58 3.24 23.71
C SER A 457 8.26 3.57 25.05
N ASN A 458 7.46 3.79 26.08
CA ASN A 458 7.96 4.11 27.41
C ASN A 458 7.01 3.61 28.52
N THR A 459 7.51 3.55 29.76
CA THR A 459 6.74 3.09 30.92
C THR A 459 6.18 4.23 31.78
N LYS A 460 6.56 5.47 31.49
CA LYS A 460 6.24 6.64 32.32
C LYS A 460 4.90 7.26 31.96
N LEU A 461 4.61 7.38 30.64
CA LEU A 461 3.39 7.96 30.15
C LEU A 461 2.33 6.84 29.95
N ARG A 462 1.48 6.65 30.95
CA ARG A 462 0.35 5.73 30.87
C ARG A 462 -0.94 6.51 30.97
N LEU A 463 -1.68 6.59 29.90
CA LEU A 463 -3.03 7.14 29.92
C LEU A 463 -4.01 6.00 30.29
N ASN A 464 -4.32 5.88 31.57
CA ASN A 464 -5.26 4.89 32.10
C ASN A 464 -6.74 5.28 31.88
N ALA A 465 -7.04 6.04 30.83
CA ALA A 465 -8.40 6.40 30.51
C ALA A 465 -9.17 5.20 29.91
N ARG A 466 -10.22 4.76 30.60
CA ARG A 466 -11.05 3.59 30.17
C ARG A 466 -11.59 3.72 28.75
N TRP A 467 -11.84 4.94 28.30
CA TRP A 467 -12.42 5.27 27.00
C TRP A 467 -11.37 5.50 25.91
N LEU A 468 -10.09 5.60 26.25
CA LEU A 468 -9.01 5.93 25.30
C LEU A 468 -8.97 4.96 24.09
N PRO A 469 -8.98 3.61 24.27
CA PRO A 469 -8.98 2.70 23.13
C PRO A 469 -10.21 2.84 22.23
N VAL A 470 -11.36 3.11 22.81
CA VAL A 470 -12.60 3.34 22.03
C VAL A 470 -12.48 4.64 21.25
N LEU A 471 -12.06 5.73 21.90
CA LEU A 471 -11.88 7.03 21.25
C LEU A 471 -10.86 6.96 20.11
N LEU A 472 -9.73 6.29 20.33
CA LEU A 472 -8.70 6.11 19.31
C LEU A 472 -9.20 5.25 18.15
N THR A 473 -9.98 4.19 18.43
CA THR A 473 -10.59 3.35 17.37
C THR A 473 -11.57 4.17 16.54
N VAL A 474 -12.49 4.89 17.18
CA VAL A 474 -13.47 5.75 16.49
C VAL A 474 -12.74 6.84 15.71
N GLY A 475 -11.73 7.49 16.31
CA GLY A 475 -10.91 8.50 15.63
C GLY A 475 -10.23 7.93 14.38
N THR A 476 -9.65 6.74 14.48
CA THR A 476 -9.03 6.06 13.31
C THR A 476 -10.07 5.83 12.20
N ILE A 477 -11.25 5.28 12.55
CA ILE A 477 -12.31 5.02 11.58
C ILE A 477 -12.77 6.32 10.91
N CYS A 478 -13.08 7.36 11.70
CA CYS A 478 -13.57 8.65 11.17
C CYS A 478 -12.53 9.33 10.26
N LEU A 479 -11.25 9.33 10.64
CA LEU A 479 -10.19 9.92 9.85
C LEU A 479 -9.95 9.14 8.55
N THR A 480 -9.98 7.80 8.61
CA THR A 480 -9.76 6.96 7.44
C THR A 480 -10.95 7.00 6.47
N SER A 481 -12.21 6.99 6.97
CA SER A 481 -13.39 6.98 6.11
C SER A 481 -13.80 8.39 5.64
N GLY A 482 -14.13 9.27 6.60
CA GLY A 482 -14.79 10.53 6.29
C GLY A 482 -13.96 11.44 5.39
N ALA A 483 -12.75 11.81 5.86
CA ALA A 483 -11.89 12.72 5.10
C ALA A 483 -11.46 12.12 3.75
N THR A 484 -11.14 10.81 3.72
CA THR A 484 -10.60 10.17 2.54
C THR A 484 -11.66 9.93 1.47
N TRP A 485 -12.82 9.39 1.84
CA TRP A 485 -13.90 9.12 0.88
C TRP A 485 -14.44 10.41 0.26
N MET A 486 -14.61 11.48 1.06
CA MET A 486 -14.99 12.80 0.56
C MET A 486 -13.96 13.34 -0.42
N THR A 487 -12.67 13.19 -0.11
CA THR A 487 -11.58 13.64 -0.99
C THR A 487 -11.58 12.89 -2.31
N ILE A 488 -11.70 11.55 -2.28
CA ILE A 488 -11.76 10.74 -3.51
C ILE A 488 -12.93 11.19 -4.38
N ARG A 489 -14.14 11.28 -3.79
CA ARG A 489 -15.34 11.67 -4.53
C ARG A 489 -15.19 13.06 -5.13
N HIS A 490 -14.69 14.02 -4.38
CA HIS A 490 -14.51 15.39 -4.86
C HIS A 490 -13.42 15.52 -5.94
N THR A 491 -12.34 14.73 -5.83
CA THR A 491 -11.21 14.83 -6.78
C THR A 491 -11.50 14.12 -8.09
N PHE A 492 -12.05 12.91 -8.04
CA PHE A 492 -12.12 12.04 -9.21
C PHE A 492 -13.48 11.95 -9.86
N TYR A 493 -14.56 12.31 -9.16
CA TYR A 493 -15.91 12.15 -9.69
C TYR A 493 -16.56 13.48 -10.03
N VAL A 494 -17.37 13.48 -11.09
CA VAL A 494 -18.20 14.63 -11.42
C VAL A 494 -19.26 14.79 -10.33
N PRO A 495 -19.45 15.99 -9.75
CA PRO A 495 -20.51 16.23 -8.79
C PRO A 495 -21.88 15.94 -9.41
N ASP A 496 -22.78 15.26 -8.66
CA ASP A 496 -24.14 14.95 -9.13
C ASP A 496 -24.97 16.17 -9.56
N VAL A 497 -24.58 17.35 -9.07
CA VAL A 497 -25.22 18.63 -9.43
C VAL A 497 -24.83 19.09 -10.83
N ALA A 498 -23.65 18.68 -11.34
CA ALA A 498 -23.20 19.02 -12.69
C ALA A 498 -23.87 18.14 -13.77
N THR A 499 -24.54 17.05 -13.40
CA THR A 499 -25.34 16.22 -14.31
C THR A 499 -26.71 16.82 -14.61
N ARG A 500 -27.13 17.88 -13.91
CA ARG A 500 -28.27 18.68 -14.31
C ARG A 500 -27.86 19.69 -15.38
N PHE A 501 -27.90 19.23 -16.62
CA PHE A 501 -28.06 20.01 -17.84
C PHE A 501 -27.79 21.52 -17.75
N THR A 502 -26.55 21.93 -17.97
CA THR A 502 -26.23 23.28 -18.47
C THR A 502 -25.01 23.27 -19.39
N GLY A 503 -24.52 22.11 -19.81
CA GLY A 503 -23.47 22.03 -20.80
C GLY A 503 -24.06 21.52 -22.11
N SER A 504 -24.17 22.35 -23.12
CA SER A 504 -24.34 21.88 -24.48
C SER A 504 -23.20 20.91 -24.76
N PHE A 505 -23.51 19.70 -25.26
CA PHE A 505 -22.50 18.81 -25.82
C PHE A 505 -21.87 19.38 -27.10
N GLU A 506 -21.95 20.70 -27.25
CA GLU A 506 -21.46 21.43 -28.40
C GLU A 506 -19.98 21.17 -28.62
N GLY A 507 -19.60 20.79 -29.84
CA GLY A 507 -18.23 20.41 -30.15
C GLY A 507 -17.78 19.04 -29.68
N CYS A 508 -18.68 18.20 -29.10
CA CYS A 508 -18.35 16.87 -28.61
C CYS A 508 -18.80 15.76 -29.56
N LEU A 509 -17.99 14.68 -29.60
CA LEU A 509 -18.42 13.40 -30.14
C LEU A 509 -19.18 12.63 -29.06
N VAL A 510 -20.38 12.14 -29.40
CA VAL A 510 -21.26 11.43 -28.46
C VAL A 510 -21.83 10.16 -29.06
N LYS A 511 -22.04 9.14 -28.24
CA LYS A 511 -22.75 7.89 -28.59
C LYS A 511 -23.68 7.45 -27.48
N LYS A 512 -24.63 6.57 -27.77
CA LYS A 512 -25.42 5.84 -26.76
C LYS A 512 -24.60 4.72 -26.11
N PRO A 513 -24.90 4.34 -24.87
CA PRO A 513 -24.29 3.16 -24.24
C PRO A 513 -24.77 1.86 -24.91
N GLY A 514 -23.92 0.84 -24.90
CA GLY A 514 -24.25 -0.51 -25.40
C GLY A 514 -23.67 -0.84 -26.77
N ASN A 515 -23.92 -2.09 -27.22
CA ASN A 515 -23.39 -2.69 -28.47
C ASN A 515 -24.48 -2.96 -29.53
N GLY A 516 -25.69 -2.47 -29.35
CA GLY A 516 -26.76 -2.55 -30.33
C GLY A 516 -26.48 -1.63 -31.53
N SER A 517 -27.17 -1.85 -32.65
CA SER A 517 -27.03 -1.03 -33.87
C SER A 517 -27.13 0.47 -33.57
N ASP A 518 -28.01 0.87 -32.65
CA ASP A 518 -28.20 2.26 -32.23
C ASP A 518 -27.07 2.79 -31.36
N ALA A 519 -26.35 1.92 -30.64
CA ALA A 519 -25.24 2.27 -29.79
C ALA A 519 -23.92 2.41 -30.58
N LEU A 520 -23.85 1.87 -31.79
CA LEU A 520 -22.71 2.03 -32.70
C LEU A 520 -22.71 3.37 -33.42
N ALA A 521 -23.86 4.07 -33.44
CA ALA A 521 -23.96 5.37 -34.08
C ALA A 521 -23.25 6.44 -33.24
N VAL A 522 -22.30 7.13 -33.87
CA VAL A 522 -21.56 8.25 -33.27
C VAL A 522 -22.08 9.55 -33.84
N TYR A 523 -22.29 10.52 -32.98
CA TYR A 523 -22.78 11.83 -33.35
C TYR A 523 -21.79 12.90 -32.93
N PHE A 524 -21.66 13.93 -33.73
CA PHE A 524 -21.00 15.19 -33.34
C PHE A 524 -22.08 16.23 -33.07
N ILE A 525 -21.97 16.93 -31.95
CA ILE A 525 -22.92 17.98 -31.60
C ILE A 525 -22.38 19.32 -32.13
N GLU A 526 -23.14 19.92 -33.03
CA GLU A 526 -22.77 21.18 -33.67
C GLU A 526 -24.04 22.05 -33.89
N ASN A 527 -23.99 23.28 -33.39
CA ASN A 527 -25.12 24.20 -33.41
C ASN A 527 -26.41 23.65 -32.77
N GLY A 528 -26.26 22.98 -31.63
CA GLY A 528 -27.36 22.37 -30.87
C GLY A 528 -28.02 21.17 -31.55
N ARG A 529 -27.40 20.58 -32.56
CA ARG A 529 -27.94 19.42 -33.30
C ARG A 529 -26.96 18.24 -33.25
N LYS A 530 -27.50 17.02 -33.13
CA LYS A 530 -26.73 15.78 -33.28
C LYS A 530 -26.57 15.41 -34.75
N ARG A 531 -25.36 15.41 -35.23
CA ARG A 531 -25.01 15.11 -36.62
C ARG A 531 -24.29 13.75 -36.69
N PRO A 532 -24.86 12.73 -37.34
CA PRO A 532 -24.20 11.44 -37.47
C PRO A 532 -22.83 11.57 -38.15
N VAL A 533 -21.82 10.93 -37.55
CA VAL A 533 -20.46 10.87 -38.08
C VAL A 533 -20.27 9.53 -38.80
N THR A 534 -19.91 9.56 -40.06
CA THR A 534 -19.75 8.36 -40.89
C THR A 534 -18.28 7.99 -41.12
N SER A 535 -17.34 8.90 -40.82
CA SER A 535 -15.92 8.68 -41.08
C SER A 535 -15.05 9.08 -39.87
N VAL A 536 -14.13 8.17 -39.49
CA VAL A 536 -13.12 8.44 -38.47
C VAL A 536 -12.09 9.48 -38.97
N ASP A 537 -11.87 9.54 -40.27
CA ASP A 537 -10.92 10.51 -40.85
C ASP A 537 -11.45 11.94 -40.71
N TRP A 538 -12.76 12.14 -40.78
CA TRP A 538 -13.39 13.42 -40.47
C TRP A 538 -13.13 13.84 -39.02
N VAL A 539 -13.24 12.88 -38.08
CA VAL A 539 -12.96 13.13 -36.64
C VAL A 539 -11.52 13.59 -36.44
N ARG A 540 -10.58 12.93 -37.12
CA ARG A 540 -9.15 13.29 -37.07
C ARG A 540 -8.88 14.64 -37.72
N ALA A 541 -9.53 14.95 -38.83
CA ALA A 541 -9.42 16.24 -39.51
C ALA A 541 -9.93 17.41 -38.65
N LYS A 542 -10.91 17.17 -37.76
CA LYS A 542 -11.36 18.14 -36.74
C LYS A 542 -10.41 18.28 -35.56
N GLY A 543 -9.29 17.58 -35.52
CA GLY A 543 -8.33 17.59 -34.42
C GLY A 543 -8.77 16.78 -33.21
N LEU A 544 -9.84 15.99 -33.32
CA LEU A 544 -10.35 15.17 -32.23
C LEU A 544 -9.64 13.81 -32.21
N LYS A 545 -9.21 13.37 -31.04
CA LYS A 545 -8.51 12.08 -30.88
C LYS A 545 -9.54 10.95 -30.82
N TRP A 546 -9.62 10.15 -31.86
CA TRP A 546 -10.44 8.95 -31.89
C TRP A 546 -9.70 7.74 -31.23
N PRO A 547 -10.35 6.94 -30.38
CA PRO A 547 -11.73 7.07 -29.83
C PRO A 547 -11.81 7.89 -28.53
N SER A 548 -10.71 8.43 -28.01
CA SER A 548 -10.64 9.07 -26.69
C SER A 548 -11.48 10.36 -26.54
N ALA A 549 -11.85 10.99 -27.66
CA ALA A 549 -12.75 12.16 -27.65
C ALA A 549 -14.24 11.78 -27.63
N LEU A 550 -14.56 10.49 -27.71
CA LEU A 550 -15.94 9.99 -27.75
C LEU A 550 -16.54 9.99 -26.34
N LYS A 551 -17.63 10.73 -26.15
CA LYS A 551 -18.39 10.75 -24.92
C LYS A 551 -19.63 9.85 -25.04
N VAL A 552 -19.86 9.01 -24.05
CA VAL A 552 -21.10 8.24 -23.98
C VAL A 552 -22.12 9.03 -23.17
N VAL A 553 -23.30 9.20 -23.72
CA VAL A 553 -24.41 9.99 -23.15
C VAL A 553 -25.65 9.14 -22.98
N ARG A 554 -26.52 9.51 -22.04
CA ARG A 554 -27.76 8.78 -21.83
C ARG A 554 -28.62 8.77 -23.09
N PRO A 555 -29.33 7.67 -23.40
CA PRO A 555 -30.24 7.65 -24.55
C PRO A 555 -31.21 8.82 -24.56
N GLU A 556 -31.79 9.13 -23.39
CA GLU A 556 -32.78 10.21 -23.23
C GLU A 556 -32.17 11.59 -23.54
N GLU A 557 -30.91 11.81 -23.14
CA GLU A 557 -30.19 13.06 -23.39
C GLU A 557 -29.87 13.21 -24.89
N LEU A 558 -29.38 12.12 -25.51
CA LEU A 558 -29.07 12.14 -26.93
C LEU A 558 -30.32 12.24 -27.81
N ASP A 559 -31.42 11.59 -27.38
CA ASP A 559 -32.68 11.62 -28.11
C ASP A 559 -33.39 12.98 -28.01
N ALA A 560 -33.15 13.72 -26.92
CA ALA A 560 -33.64 15.10 -26.78
C ALA A 560 -32.94 16.10 -27.70
N ILE A 561 -31.74 15.80 -28.24
CA ILE A 561 -31.03 16.67 -29.16
C ILE A 561 -31.59 16.52 -30.58
N PRO A 562 -32.04 17.58 -31.24
CA PRO A 562 -32.54 17.52 -32.62
C PRO A 562 -31.50 16.96 -33.58
N SER A 563 -31.93 16.12 -34.52
CA SER A 563 -31.05 15.57 -35.56
C SER A 563 -30.69 16.65 -36.59
N GLY A 564 -29.43 16.59 -37.04
CA GLY A 564 -28.90 17.38 -38.14
C GLY A 564 -28.46 16.48 -39.33
N PRO A 565 -28.01 17.06 -40.42
CA PRO A 565 -27.51 16.29 -41.57
C PRO A 565 -26.25 15.49 -41.18
N ASN A 566 -26.05 14.36 -41.87
CA ASN A 566 -24.88 13.51 -41.66
C ASN A 566 -23.59 14.29 -41.93
N LEU A 567 -22.56 13.98 -41.15
CA LEU A 567 -21.20 14.41 -41.39
C LEU A 567 -20.47 13.34 -42.24
N PRO A 568 -19.57 13.77 -43.10
CA PRO A 568 -18.84 12.83 -43.97
C PRO A 568 -18.02 11.80 -43.20
#